data_231c50bf720d00a75bc4d919d18768db
#
_entry.id   231c50bf720d00a75bc4d919d18768db
#
_cell.length_a   1.000
_cell.length_b   1.000
_cell.length_c   1.000
_cell.angle_alpha   90.00
_cell.angle_beta   90.00
_cell.angle_gamma   90.00
#
_symmetry.space_group_name_H-M   'P 1'
#
loop_
_entity.id
_entity.type
_entity.pdbx_description
1 polymer ?
#
loop_
_entity_poly.entity_id
_entity_poly.type
_entity_poly.pdbx_seq_one_letter_code
_entity_poly.pdbx_strand_id
1 'polypeptide(L)'
;MRFIAVDDGSLTKPFVKGADPASLDVWADETTERFLTPATIITFIRTIACIVIVAFAIRSGVPHDDEFWSPALKLLAVALVVYWAGDSLDGQVARRMHHETRTGALLDIMSDRFCSAAFYFGLAWLHPEFTIPVVLYLAEFMVIDFFLSIAFLAWRIRSPNYFYVVDATIYRLNWSHPAKAVNSALFAVLLLVTQAPWLGGIIAAGLLVFKIAMLVRLAKVGLPVPTGTGLADGSAATTEQGAPA
;
A
#
# COMPACT_ATOMS: atom_id res chain seq x y z
N MET A 1 6.97 17.34 -19.63
CA MET A 1 6.19 17.48 -18.40
C MET A 1 7.21 17.49 -17.28
N ARG A 2 7.48 18.64 -16.66
CA ARG A 2 8.50 18.76 -15.61
C ARG A 2 7.91 18.17 -14.34
N PHE A 3 8.56 17.16 -13.77
CA PHE A 3 8.37 16.86 -12.36
C PHE A 3 8.85 18.05 -11.57
N ILE A 4 7.95 18.65 -10.81
CA ILE A 4 8.31 19.71 -9.90
C ILE A 4 9.12 19.04 -8.80
N ALA A 5 10.44 19.19 -8.85
CA ALA A 5 11.25 18.95 -7.67
C ALA A 5 10.66 19.82 -6.55
N VAL A 6 10.45 19.24 -5.41
CA VAL A 6 9.85 19.89 -4.23
C VAL A 6 10.68 21.12 -3.76
N ASP A 7 11.76 21.44 -4.47
CA ASP A 7 12.71 22.49 -4.15
C ASP A 7 12.32 23.90 -4.66
N ASP A 8 11.22 24.04 -5.43
CA ASP A 8 10.85 25.34 -6.00
C ASP A 8 9.74 26.11 -5.25
N GLY A 9 9.40 25.68 -4.04
CA GLY A 9 8.42 26.36 -3.19
C GLY A 9 6.96 26.23 -3.61
N SER A 10 6.62 25.43 -4.64
CA SER A 10 5.25 25.27 -5.15
C SER A 10 4.46 24.14 -4.49
N LEU A 11 4.72 23.86 -3.20
CA LEU A 11 3.89 22.94 -2.43
C LEU A 11 2.45 23.46 -2.40
N THR A 12 1.55 22.69 -3.01
CA THR A 12 0.11 22.92 -2.90
C THR A 12 -0.24 23.02 -1.43
N LYS A 13 -1.05 24.03 -1.06
CA LYS A 13 -1.45 24.43 0.30
C LYS A 13 -1.44 23.27 1.30
N PRO A 14 -0.57 23.31 2.32
CA PRO A 14 -0.49 22.21 3.28
C PRO A 14 -1.81 22.02 4.01
N PHE A 15 -2.19 20.76 4.24
CA PHE A 15 -3.37 20.42 5.04
C PHE A 15 -3.26 20.96 6.48
N VAL A 16 -2.04 21.17 6.96
CA VAL A 16 -1.78 21.81 8.26
C VAL A 16 -1.74 23.31 8.06
N LYS A 17 -2.85 23.97 8.37
CA LYS A 17 -3.02 25.41 8.24
C LYS A 17 -2.00 26.14 9.13
N GLY A 18 -1.01 26.80 8.51
CA GLY A 18 -0.04 27.64 9.20
C GLY A 18 1.32 26.98 9.57
N ALA A 19 1.57 25.71 9.23
CA ALA A 19 2.88 25.11 9.38
C ALA A 19 3.71 25.29 8.10
N ASP A 20 4.98 25.66 8.25
CA ASP A 20 5.95 25.61 7.16
C ASP A 20 6.16 24.12 6.77
N PRO A 21 5.86 23.72 5.52
CA PRO A 21 6.09 22.35 5.09
C PRO A 21 7.52 21.86 5.33
N ALA A 22 8.51 22.71 5.23
CA ALA A 22 9.92 22.37 5.46
C ALA A 22 10.22 22.01 6.93
N SER A 23 9.40 22.48 7.89
CA SER A 23 9.54 22.17 9.31
C SER A 23 8.88 20.87 9.74
N LEU A 24 8.13 20.20 8.84
CA LEU A 24 7.43 18.96 9.15
C LEU A 24 8.38 17.77 9.09
N ASP A 25 8.34 16.90 10.10
CA ASP A 25 9.10 15.64 10.13
C ASP A 25 8.40 14.56 9.27
N VAL A 26 8.24 14.86 7.97
CA VAL A 26 7.58 13.99 6.98
C VAL A 26 8.52 13.56 5.85
N TRP A 27 9.68 14.22 5.76
CA TRP A 27 10.61 14.05 4.64
C TRP A 27 11.50 12.83 4.85
N ALA A 28 11.78 12.13 3.77
CA ALA A 28 12.72 11.04 3.77
C ALA A 28 14.15 11.56 3.89
N ASP A 29 14.94 10.89 4.70
CA ASP A 29 16.37 11.14 4.85
C ASP A 29 17.12 9.88 4.41
N GLU A 30 17.90 10.00 3.34
CA GLU A 30 18.64 8.89 2.76
C GLU A 30 19.69 8.31 3.73
N THR A 31 20.17 9.13 4.67
CA THR A 31 21.16 8.68 5.66
C THR A 31 20.57 7.77 6.73
N THR A 32 19.26 7.80 6.92
CA THR A 32 18.52 6.99 7.90
C THR A 32 17.87 5.75 7.28
N GLU A 33 17.95 5.56 5.96
CA GLU A 33 17.36 4.41 5.27
C GLU A 33 18.03 3.10 5.73
N ARG A 34 17.20 2.16 6.18
CA ARG A 34 17.61 0.83 6.63
C ARG A 34 16.64 -0.21 6.15
N PHE A 35 17.16 -1.33 5.64
CA PHE A 35 16.35 -2.46 5.21
C PHE A 35 15.77 -3.23 6.40
N LEU A 36 16.61 -3.54 7.40
CA LEU A 36 16.19 -4.27 8.58
C LEU A 36 15.98 -3.31 9.76
N THR A 37 14.73 -3.12 10.13
CA THR A 37 14.30 -2.42 11.33
C THR A 37 13.43 -3.36 12.18
N PRO A 38 13.22 -3.10 13.47
CA PRO A 38 12.28 -3.88 14.26
C PRO A 38 10.89 -3.96 13.63
N ALA A 39 10.43 -2.90 12.98
CA ALA A 39 9.16 -2.87 12.26
C ALA A 39 9.18 -3.83 11.07
N THR A 40 10.21 -3.80 10.20
CA THR A 40 10.29 -4.70 9.04
C THR A 40 10.41 -6.18 9.44
N ILE A 41 11.02 -6.49 10.58
CA ILE A 41 11.05 -7.86 11.12
C ILE A 41 9.63 -8.31 11.49
N ILE A 42 8.83 -7.46 12.13
CA ILE A 42 7.43 -7.75 12.44
C ILE A 42 6.63 -7.96 11.14
N THR A 43 6.84 -7.11 10.13
CA THR A 43 6.21 -7.24 8.80
C THR A 43 6.53 -8.61 8.18
N PHE A 44 7.77 -9.08 8.20
CA PHE A 44 8.13 -10.41 7.68
C PHE A 44 7.50 -11.54 8.50
N ILE A 45 7.54 -11.47 9.84
CA ILE A 45 6.96 -12.50 10.70
C ILE A 45 5.45 -12.61 10.46
N ARG A 46 4.70 -11.49 10.44
CA ARG A 46 3.25 -11.51 10.18
C ARG A 46 2.92 -12.06 8.81
N THR A 47 3.74 -11.71 7.80
CA THR A 47 3.56 -12.18 6.42
C THR A 47 3.70 -13.69 6.35
N ILE A 48 4.79 -14.24 6.90
CA ILE A 48 5.02 -15.69 6.94
C ILE A 48 3.89 -16.38 7.72
N ALA A 49 3.51 -15.86 8.88
CA ALA A 49 2.43 -16.43 9.68
C ALA A 49 1.10 -16.45 8.90
N CYS A 50 0.74 -15.33 8.26
CA CYS A 50 -0.46 -15.24 7.44
C CYS A 50 -0.46 -16.30 6.33
N ILE A 51 0.63 -16.41 5.57
CA ILE A 51 0.76 -17.36 4.46
C ILE A 51 0.65 -18.81 4.95
N VAL A 52 1.34 -19.14 6.03
CA VAL A 52 1.28 -20.48 6.61
C VAL A 52 -0.14 -20.84 7.02
N ILE A 53 -0.86 -19.94 7.69
CA ILE A 53 -2.24 -20.18 8.09
C ILE A 53 -3.14 -20.34 6.87
N VAL A 54 -3.00 -19.48 5.84
CA VAL A 54 -3.75 -19.60 4.58
C VAL A 54 -3.46 -20.93 3.89
N ALA A 55 -2.20 -21.35 3.81
CA ALA A 55 -1.82 -22.62 3.20
C ALA A 55 -2.45 -23.80 3.94
N PHE A 56 -2.49 -23.78 5.28
CA PHE A 56 -3.19 -24.78 6.08
C PHE A 56 -4.70 -24.77 5.82
N ALA A 57 -5.32 -23.58 5.73
CA ALA A 57 -6.73 -23.44 5.45
C ALA A 57 -7.09 -24.07 4.09
N ILE A 58 -6.34 -23.72 3.04
CA ILE A 58 -6.55 -24.27 1.68
C ILE A 58 -6.35 -25.80 1.67
N ARG A 59 -5.31 -26.29 2.35
CA ARG A 59 -5.00 -27.73 2.38
C ARG A 59 -6.05 -28.54 3.13
N SER A 60 -6.62 -27.99 4.19
CA SER A 60 -7.62 -28.68 5.03
C SER A 60 -9.06 -28.45 4.57
N GLY A 61 -9.29 -27.48 3.71
CA GLY A 61 -10.63 -27.13 3.25
C GLY A 61 -11.08 -27.97 2.08
N VAL A 62 -12.40 -28.04 1.91
CA VAL A 62 -13.06 -28.66 0.77
C VAL A 62 -13.83 -27.57 0.03
N PRO A 63 -13.61 -27.38 -1.30
CA PRO A 63 -14.41 -26.45 -2.09
C PRO A 63 -15.90 -26.81 -2.03
N HIS A 64 -16.75 -25.80 -1.96
CA HIS A 64 -18.22 -25.97 -1.85
C HIS A 64 -18.66 -26.75 -0.60
N ASP A 65 -18.00 -26.50 0.53
CA ASP A 65 -18.47 -27.03 1.81
C ASP A 65 -19.90 -26.50 2.10
N ASP A 66 -20.79 -27.39 2.53
CA ASP A 66 -22.17 -27.02 2.83
C ASP A 66 -22.26 -26.02 4.01
N GLU A 67 -21.28 -26.08 4.92
CA GLU A 67 -21.16 -25.11 6.00
C GLU A 67 -20.27 -23.93 5.59
N PHE A 68 -20.87 -22.73 5.40
CA PHE A 68 -20.09 -21.52 5.04
C PHE A 68 -18.94 -21.28 6.01
N TRP A 69 -19.21 -21.33 7.33
CA TRP A 69 -18.18 -21.16 8.36
C TRP A 69 -17.46 -22.48 8.69
N SER A 70 -16.97 -23.15 7.67
CA SER A 70 -16.14 -24.34 7.81
C SER A 70 -14.88 -24.08 8.65
N PRO A 71 -14.24 -25.12 9.23
CA PRO A 71 -12.97 -24.96 9.93
C PRO A 71 -11.90 -24.26 9.09
N ALA A 72 -11.87 -24.51 7.79
CA ALA A 72 -10.93 -23.88 6.85
C ALA A 72 -11.21 -22.37 6.71
N LEU A 73 -12.47 -21.95 6.56
CA LEU A 73 -12.80 -20.53 6.51
C LEU A 73 -12.51 -19.82 7.84
N LYS A 74 -12.71 -20.48 8.97
CA LYS A 74 -12.31 -19.94 10.28
C LYS A 74 -10.79 -19.71 10.35
N LEU A 75 -9.98 -20.62 9.79
CA LEU A 75 -8.52 -20.40 9.67
C LEU A 75 -8.18 -19.22 8.76
N LEU A 76 -8.88 -19.04 7.63
CA LEU A 76 -8.70 -17.85 6.79
C LEU A 76 -9.03 -16.56 7.56
N ALA A 77 -10.11 -16.57 8.33
CA ALA A 77 -10.45 -15.42 9.18
C ALA A 77 -9.36 -15.14 10.23
N VAL A 78 -8.76 -16.18 10.83
CA VAL A 78 -7.61 -16.04 11.73
C VAL A 78 -6.41 -15.44 10.99
N ALA A 79 -6.11 -15.90 9.76
CA ALA A 79 -5.03 -15.31 8.95
C ALA A 79 -5.25 -13.80 8.72
N LEU A 80 -6.48 -13.40 8.44
CA LEU A 80 -6.86 -12.00 8.26
C LEU A 80 -6.65 -11.17 9.54
N VAL A 81 -7.02 -11.72 10.71
CA VAL A 81 -6.79 -11.07 12.00
C VAL A 81 -5.29 -10.94 12.29
N VAL A 82 -4.50 -11.99 12.06
CA VAL A 82 -3.03 -11.97 12.22
C VAL A 82 -2.41 -10.91 11.32
N TYR A 83 -2.86 -10.83 10.07
CA TYR A 83 -2.42 -9.81 9.13
C TYR A 83 -2.71 -8.40 9.67
N TRP A 84 -3.95 -8.07 10.01
CA TRP A 84 -4.32 -6.72 10.48
C TRP A 84 -3.69 -6.34 11.82
N ALA A 85 -3.60 -7.29 12.75
CA ALA A 85 -2.95 -7.04 14.03
C ALA A 85 -1.45 -6.76 13.85
N GLY A 86 -0.78 -7.53 12.99
CA GLY A 86 0.63 -7.36 12.68
C GLY A 86 0.91 -6.03 11.97
N ASP A 87 0.08 -5.63 11.00
CA ASP A 87 0.15 -4.34 10.30
C ASP A 87 0.01 -3.15 11.27
N SER A 88 -0.94 -3.25 12.19
CA SER A 88 -1.11 -2.23 13.22
C SER A 88 0.09 -2.16 14.15
N LEU A 89 0.73 -3.29 14.45
CA LEU A 89 1.85 -3.39 15.37
C LEU A 89 3.14 -2.83 14.75
N ASP A 90 3.50 -3.23 13.52
CA ASP A 90 4.74 -2.77 12.88
C ASP A 90 4.72 -1.27 12.61
N GLY A 91 3.58 -0.73 12.15
CA GLY A 91 3.41 0.72 12.00
C GLY A 91 3.52 1.48 13.31
N GLN A 92 3.01 0.94 14.43
CA GLN A 92 3.18 1.55 15.75
C GLN A 92 4.65 1.51 16.21
N VAL A 93 5.33 0.38 16.02
CA VAL A 93 6.75 0.22 16.38
C VAL A 93 7.61 1.17 15.56
N ALA A 94 7.41 1.26 14.25
CA ALA A 94 8.15 2.19 13.38
C ALA A 94 8.03 3.64 13.87
N ARG A 95 6.82 4.10 14.17
CA ARG A 95 6.57 5.47 14.66
C ARG A 95 7.16 5.72 16.05
N ARG A 96 6.98 4.79 17.01
CA ARG A 96 7.48 4.97 18.39
C ARG A 96 8.99 4.95 18.49
N MET A 97 9.65 4.20 17.60
CA MET A 97 11.11 4.10 17.58
C MET A 97 11.77 5.13 16.63
N HIS A 98 10.98 5.98 15.97
CA HIS A 98 11.47 6.91 14.93
C HIS A 98 12.27 6.21 13.82
N HIS A 99 11.90 4.98 13.47
CA HIS A 99 12.53 4.17 12.44
C HIS A 99 11.66 4.05 11.18
N GLU A 100 10.87 5.07 10.87
CA GLU A 100 10.11 5.11 9.61
C GLU A 100 11.06 5.36 8.44
N THR A 101 11.15 4.40 7.52
CA THR A 101 11.97 4.46 6.30
C THR A 101 11.10 4.28 5.07
N ARG A 102 11.53 4.77 3.92
CA ARG A 102 10.84 4.56 2.64
C ARG A 102 10.86 3.09 2.24
N THR A 103 12.00 2.44 2.46
CA THR A 103 12.16 1.00 2.23
C THR A 103 11.20 0.19 3.10
N GLY A 104 11.07 0.53 4.38
CA GLY A 104 10.12 -0.09 5.30
C GLY A 104 8.68 0.08 4.84
N ALA A 105 8.29 1.30 4.46
CA ALA A 105 6.96 1.58 3.94
C ALA A 105 6.65 0.81 2.64
N LEU A 106 7.63 0.66 1.74
CA LEU A 106 7.47 -0.13 0.52
C LEU A 106 7.28 -1.61 0.81
N LEU A 107 8.12 -2.18 1.69
CA LEU A 107 8.01 -3.59 2.11
C LEU A 107 6.67 -3.88 2.80
N ASP A 108 6.21 -2.97 3.63
CA ASP A 108 4.92 -3.06 4.29
C ASP A 108 3.77 -3.09 3.27
N ILE A 109 3.74 -2.15 2.32
CA ILE A 109 2.76 -2.13 1.23
C ILE A 109 2.77 -3.44 0.43
N MET A 110 3.94 -3.95 0.06
CA MET A 110 4.06 -5.21 -0.69
C MET A 110 3.54 -6.40 0.12
N SER A 111 3.88 -6.45 1.40
CA SER A 111 3.44 -7.47 2.34
C SER A 111 1.92 -7.48 2.51
N ASP A 112 1.32 -6.30 2.66
CA ASP A 112 -0.13 -6.12 2.73
C ASP A 112 -0.83 -6.67 1.49
N ARG A 113 -0.31 -6.35 0.30
CA ARG A 113 -0.85 -6.87 -0.96
C ARG A 113 -0.82 -8.38 -0.99
N PHE A 114 0.30 -8.96 -0.60
CA PHE A 114 0.49 -10.40 -0.63
C PHE A 114 -0.42 -11.14 0.37
N CYS A 115 -0.51 -10.66 1.61
CA CYS A 115 -1.39 -11.25 2.61
C CYS A 115 -2.86 -11.16 2.22
N SER A 116 -3.30 -10.00 1.71
CA SER A 116 -4.67 -9.81 1.23
C SER A 116 -4.98 -10.71 0.04
N ALA A 117 -4.09 -10.78 -0.96
CA ALA A 117 -4.28 -11.66 -2.12
C ALA A 117 -4.37 -13.12 -1.70
N ALA A 118 -3.52 -13.58 -0.79
CA ALA A 118 -3.55 -14.93 -0.27
C ALA A 118 -4.88 -15.26 0.42
N PHE A 119 -5.39 -14.35 1.27
CA PHE A 119 -6.69 -14.49 1.90
C PHE A 119 -7.83 -14.60 0.87
N TYR A 120 -7.91 -13.66 -0.09
CA TYR A 120 -8.97 -13.66 -1.10
C TYR A 120 -8.89 -14.85 -2.03
N PHE A 121 -7.68 -15.31 -2.35
CA PHE A 121 -7.50 -16.52 -3.13
C PHE A 121 -8.02 -17.75 -2.38
N GLY A 122 -7.71 -17.85 -1.09
CA GLY A 122 -8.25 -18.89 -0.22
C GLY A 122 -9.78 -18.84 -0.10
N LEU A 123 -10.35 -17.64 0.01
CA LEU A 123 -11.80 -17.46 0.03
C LEU A 123 -12.45 -17.94 -1.27
N ALA A 124 -11.93 -17.51 -2.42
CA ALA A 124 -12.45 -17.94 -3.73
C ALA A 124 -12.23 -19.44 -3.99
N TRP A 125 -11.21 -20.06 -3.41
CA TRP A 125 -10.99 -21.50 -3.44
C TRP A 125 -12.05 -22.27 -2.65
N LEU A 126 -12.33 -21.85 -1.42
CA LEU A 126 -13.31 -22.50 -0.55
C LEU A 126 -14.75 -22.24 -1.03
N HIS A 127 -15.00 -21.03 -1.49
CA HIS A 127 -16.30 -20.52 -1.90
C HIS A 127 -16.22 -19.92 -3.31
N PRO A 128 -16.24 -20.75 -4.38
CA PRO A 128 -16.09 -20.30 -5.76
C PRO A 128 -17.11 -19.27 -6.24
N GLU A 129 -18.25 -19.18 -5.60
CA GLU A 129 -19.26 -18.14 -5.85
C GLU A 129 -18.73 -16.71 -5.62
N PHE A 130 -17.68 -16.56 -4.80
CA PHE A 130 -17.01 -15.28 -4.57
C PHE A 130 -15.92 -14.96 -5.61
N THR A 131 -15.65 -15.81 -6.58
CA THR A 131 -14.56 -15.61 -7.54
C THR A 131 -14.68 -14.27 -8.27
N ILE A 132 -15.87 -13.90 -8.76
CA ILE A 132 -16.06 -12.65 -9.51
C ILE A 132 -15.81 -11.42 -8.63
N PRO A 133 -16.44 -11.24 -7.44
CA PRO A 133 -16.12 -10.10 -6.57
C PRO A 133 -14.67 -10.08 -6.13
N VAL A 134 -14.06 -11.23 -5.88
CA VAL A 134 -12.62 -11.32 -5.52
C VAL A 134 -11.74 -10.87 -6.66
N VAL A 135 -11.96 -11.33 -7.89
CA VAL A 135 -11.16 -10.91 -9.06
C VAL A 135 -11.28 -9.41 -9.31
N LEU A 136 -12.48 -8.85 -9.23
CA LEU A 136 -12.71 -7.41 -9.39
C LEU A 136 -11.98 -6.62 -8.31
N TYR A 137 -12.07 -7.05 -7.05
CA TYR A 137 -11.37 -6.40 -5.94
C TYR A 137 -9.84 -6.52 -6.08
N LEU A 138 -9.33 -7.70 -6.44
CA LEU A 138 -7.89 -7.88 -6.62
C LEU A 138 -7.36 -7.07 -7.82
N ALA A 139 -8.12 -6.93 -8.90
CA ALA A 139 -7.73 -6.08 -10.02
C ALA A 139 -7.59 -4.60 -9.59
N GLU A 140 -8.52 -4.11 -8.77
CA GLU A 140 -8.42 -2.78 -8.18
C GLU A 140 -7.23 -2.69 -7.21
N PHE A 141 -7.18 -3.60 -6.24
CA PHE A 141 -6.28 -3.53 -5.11
C PHE A 141 -4.82 -3.81 -5.50
N MET A 142 -4.55 -4.80 -6.35
CA MET A 142 -3.19 -5.22 -6.76
C MET A 142 -2.62 -4.37 -7.88
N VAL A 143 -3.45 -3.67 -8.65
CA VAL A 143 -2.98 -2.87 -9.78
C VAL A 143 -3.11 -1.39 -9.50
N ILE A 144 -4.33 -0.90 -9.31
CA ILE A 144 -4.59 0.55 -9.26
C ILE A 144 -4.24 1.11 -7.88
N ASP A 145 -4.73 0.49 -6.82
CA ASP A 145 -4.43 0.94 -5.46
C ASP A 145 -2.96 0.70 -5.09
N PHE A 146 -2.34 -0.38 -5.59
CA PHE A 146 -0.90 -0.59 -5.44
C PHE A 146 -0.10 0.52 -6.09
N PHE A 147 -0.41 0.86 -7.36
CA PHE A 147 0.24 1.98 -8.05
C PHE A 147 0.06 3.30 -7.30
N LEU A 148 -1.15 3.61 -6.83
CA LEU A 148 -1.41 4.78 -5.98
C LEU A 148 -0.56 4.74 -4.70
N SER A 149 -0.46 3.58 -4.07
CA SER A 149 0.26 3.42 -2.80
C SER A 149 1.77 3.61 -2.93
N ILE A 150 2.39 3.16 -4.04
CA ILE A 150 3.82 3.35 -4.28
C ILE A 150 4.15 4.71 -4.90
N ALA A 151 3.14 5.47 -5.33
CA ALA A 151 3.34 6.78 -5.95
C ALA A 151 4.09 7.76 -5.05
N PHE A 152 4.05 7.60 -3.73
CA PHE A 152 4.80 8.43 -2.79
C PHE A 152 6.32 8.45 -3.07
N LEU A 153 6.84 7.41 -3.72
CA LEU A 153 8.26 7.33 -4.09
C LEU A 153 8.71 8.44 -5.08
N ALA A 154 7.76 9.04 -5.81
CA ALA A 154 8.04 10.18 -6.69
C ALA A 154 8.30 11.49 -5.92
N TRP A 155 7.93 11.55 -4.66
CA TRP A 155 8.16 12.69 -3.78
C TRP A 155 9.10 12.30 -2.64
N ARG A 156 9.71 13.29 -1.98
CA ARG A 156 10.66 13.05 -0.88
C ARG A 156 9.99 12.73 0.46
N ILE A 157 8.76 12.22 0.47
CA ILE A 157 8.04 11.82 1.69
C ILE A 157 8.38 10.38 2.10
N ARG A 158 8.32 10.09 3.41
CA ARG A 158 8.68 8.78 3.97
C ARG A 158 7.69 7.67 3.62
N SER A 159 6.40 8.00 3.55
CA SER A 159 5.34 7.01 3.29
C SER A 159 4.07 7.67 2.74
N PRO A 160 3.12 6.88 2.21
CA PRO A 160 1.81 7.40 1.79
C PRO A 160 1.03 8.11 2.90
N ASN A 161 1.32 7.83 4.17
CA ASN A 161 0.70 8.47 5.32
C ASN A 161 0.94 9.99 5.37
N TYR A 162 1.97 10.46 4.68
CA TYR A 162 2.34 11.87 4.59
C TYR A 162 1.93 12.53 3.27
N PHE A 163 1.17 11.82 2.42
CA PHE A 163 0.77 12.32 1.10
C PHE A 163 -0.09 13.59 1.16
N TYR A 164 -0.58 13.95 2.34
CA TYR A 164 -1.33 15.19 2.55
C TYR A 164 -0.52 16.45 2.22
N VAL A 165 0.83 16.39 2.23
CA VAL A 165 1.68 17.51 1.80
C VAL A 165 1.76 17.62 0.27
N VAL A 166 1.39 16.55 -0.46
CA VAL A 166 1.33 16.53 -1.93
C VAL A 166 -0.08 16.83 -2.43
N ASP A 167 -1.07 16.03 -2.00
CA ASP A 167 -2.49 16.25 -2.31
C ASP A 167 -3.37 15.77 -1.15
N ALA A 168 -4.01 16.74 -0.49
CA ALA A 168 -4.87 16.48 0.66
C ALA A 168 -6.11 15.63 0.32
N THR A 169 -6.61 15.70 -0.91
CA THR A 169 -7.79 14.93 -1.33
C THR A 169 -7.44 13.48 -1.54
N ILE A 170 -6.34 13.20 -2.26
CA ILE A 170 -5.85 11.83 -2.45
C ILE A 170 -5.54 11.22 -1.08
N TYR A 171 -4.84 11.93 -0.19
CA TYR A 171 -4.58 11.47 1.16
C TYR A 171 -5.86 11.12 1.91
N ARG A 172 -6.82 12.06 1.99
CA ARG A 172 -8.04 11.89 2.76
C ARG A 172 -8.88 10.71 2.29
N LEU A 173 -8.91 10.44 0.98
CA LEU A 173 -9.72 9.40 0.37
C LEU A 173 -9.02 8.03 0.29
N ASN A 174 -7.69 7.97 0.41
CA ASN A 174 -6.96 6.70 0.27
C ASN A 174 -6.17 6.30 1.53
N TRP A 175 -5.54 7.25 2.24
CA TRP A 175 -4.58 6.94 3.30
C TRP A 175 -4.93 7.49 4.67
N SER A 176 -6.00 8.26 4.81
CA SER A 176 -6.55 8.59 6.12
C SER A 176 -7.03 7.31 6.84
N HIS A 177 -7.05 7.31 8.17
CA HIS A 177 -7.48 6.14 8.94
C HIS A 177 -8.85 5.59 8.50
N PRO A 178 -9.90 6.43 8.32
CA PRO A 178 -11.18 5.93 7.81
C PRO A 178 -11.09 5.35 6.41
N ALA A 179 -10.33 6.00 5.51
CA ALA A 179 -10.18 5.54 4.14
C ALA A 179 -9.49 4.17 4.07
N LYS A 180 -8.43 3.96 4.86
CA LYS A 180 -7.76 2.66 4.96
C LYS A 180 -8.72 1.57 5.42
N ALA A 181 -9.52 1.83 6.45
CA ALA A 181 -10.50 0.87 6.95
C ALA A 181 -11.53 0.48 5.87
N VAL A 182 -12.04 1.46 5.12
CA VAL A 182 -13.00 1.21 4.03
C VAL A 182 -12.35 0.46 2.88
N ASN A 183 -11.15 0.87 2.48
CA ASN A 183 -10.49 0.34 1.29
C ASN A 183 -9.90 -1.08 1.47
N SER A 184 -9.64 -1.52 2.70
CA SER A 184 -9.00 -2.82 2.95
C SER A 184 -9.85 -3.76 3.81
N ALA A 185 -10.22 -3.33 5.01
CA ALA A 185 -10.85 -4.21 5.98
C ALA A 185 -12.34 -4.44 5.69
N LEU A 186 -13.06 -3.38 5.30
CA LEU A 186 -14.51 -3.42 5.17
C LEU A 186 -14.97 -4.44 4.11
N PHE A 187 -14.25 -4.57 3.00
CA PHE A 187 -14.63 -5.49 1.94
C PHE A 187 -14.57 -6.95 2.39
N ALA A 188 -13.48 -7.36 3.05
CA ALA A 188 -13.37 -8.73 3.59
C ALA A 188 -14.45 -9.02 4.62
N VAL A 189 -14.64 -8.12 5.58
CA VAL A 189 -15.68 -8.26 6.62
C VAL A 189 -17.07 -8.35 5.98
N LEU A 190 -17.34 -7.52 4.99
CA LEU A 190 -18.62 -7.51 4.30
C LEU A 190 -18.90 -8.84 3.59
N LEU A 191 -17.93 -9.39 2.87
CA LEU A 191 -18.10 -10.70 2.22
C LEU A 191 -18.37 -11.81 3.25
N LEU A 192 -17.61 -11.84 4.34
CA LEU A 192 -17.75 -12.85 5.39
C LEU A 192 -19.07 -12.75 6.16
N VAL A 193 -19.57 -11.54 6.39
CA VAL A 193 -20.80 -11.31 7.16
C VAL A 193 -22.04 -11.46 6.30
N THR A 194 -22.05 -10.88 5.10
CA THR A 194 -23.25 -10.88 4.25
C THR A 194 -23.41 -12.18 3.45
N GLN A 195 -22.31 -12.87 3.20
CA GLN A 195 -22.28 -14.08 2.35
C GLN A 195 -22.96 -13.87 0.99
N ALA A 196 -22.92 -12.62 0.49
CA ALA A 196 -23.65 -12.20 -0.71
C ALA A 196 -22.66 -11.84 -1.84
N PRO A 197 -22.32 -12.77 -2.74
CA PRO A 197 -21.37 -12.54 -3.82
C PRO A 197 -21.77 -11.37 -4.74
N TRP A 198 -23.05 -11.22 -5.03
CA TRP A 198 -23.56 -10.13 -5.87
C TRP A 198 -23.33 -8.75 -5.27
N LEU A 199 -23.51 -8.62 -3.94
CA LEU A 199 -23.24 -7.38 -3.21
C LEU A 199 -21.73 -7.07 -3.22
N GLY A 200 -20.91 -8.11 -3.00
CA GLY A 200 -19.45 -8.01 -3.13
C GLY A 200 -19.02 -7.51 -4.51
N GLY A 201 -19.65 -8.03 -5.59
CA GLY A 201 -19.39 -7.60 -6.95
C GLY A 201 -19.71 -6.13 -7.20
N ILE A 202 -20.85 -5.64 -6.70
CA ILE A 202 -21.23 -4.22 -6.81
C ILE A 202 -20.23 -3.32 -6.08
N ILE A 203 -19.83 -3.70 -4.86
CA ILE A 203 -18.90 -2.92 -4.07
C ILE A 203 -17.51 -2.92 -4.68
N ALA A 204 -17.01 -4.08 -5.12
CA ALA A 204 -15.71 -4.17 -5.79
C ALA A 204 -15.67 -3.32 -7.07
N ALA A 205 -16.74 -3.35 -7.88
CA ALA A 205 -16.86 -2.49 -9.06
C ALA A 205 -16.88 -1.00 -8.69
N GLY A 206 -17.59 -0.64 -7.63
CA GLY A 206 -17.61 0.75 -7.11
C GLY A 206 -16.24 1.21 -6.64
N LEU A 207 -15.51 0.36 -5.90
CA LEU A 207 -14.12 0.64 -5.47
C LEU A 207 -13.19 0.79 -6.68
N LEU A 208 -13.32 -0.08 -7.68
CA LEU A 208 -12.52 0.00 -8.91
C LEU A 208 -12.73 1.36 -9.62
N VAL A 209 -13.97 1.77 -9.83
CA VAL A 209 -14.29 3.08 -10.45
C VAL A 209 -13.74 4.23 -9.60
N PHE A 210 -13.92 4.15 -8.30
CA PHE A 210 -13.40 5.16 -7.36
C PHE A 210 -11.87 5.27 -7.44
N LYS A 211 -11.14 4.14 -7.46
CA LYS A 211 -9.67 4.14 -7.54
C LYS A 211 -9.15 4.60 -8.90
N ILE A 212 -9.86 4.31 -10.00
CA ILE A 212 -9.57 4.89 -11.31
C ILE A 212 -9.70 6.42 -11.27
N ALA A 213 -10.73 6.96 -10.63
CA ALA A 213 -10.88 8.41 -10.47
C ALA A 213 -9.72 9.02 -9.66
N MET A 214 -9.22 8.32 -8.60
CA MET A 214 -8.06 8.75 -7.84
C MET A 214 -6.77 8.69 -8.67
N LEU A 215 -6.62 7.66 -9.51
CA LEU A 215 -5.50 7.55 -10.45
C LEU A 215 -5.49 8.71 -11.47
N VAL A 216 -6.64 9.05 -12.03
CA VAL A 216 -6.78 10.21 -12.94
C VAL A 216 -6.44 11.51 -12.21
N ARG A 217 -6.83 11.64 -10.93
CA ARG A 217 -6.44 12.80 -10.13
C ARG A 217 -4.92 12.83 -9.90
N LEU A 218 -4.31 11.70 -9.54
CA LEU A 218 -2.86 11.60 -9.38
C LEU A 218 -2.12 12.00 -10.67
N ALA A 219 -2.61 11.57 -11.83
CA ALA A 219 -2.04 11.93 -13.11
C ALA A 219 -2.06 13.46 -13.39
N LYS A 220 -3.02 14.19 -12.80
CA LYS A 220 -3.08 15.66 -12.87
C LYS A 220 -2.11 16.33 -11.90
N VAL A 221 -1.82 15.72 -10.76
CA VAL A 221 -0.83 16.20 -9.79
C VAL A 221 0.59 15.94 -10.31
N GLY A 222 0.83 14.78 -10.88
CA GLY A 222 2.09 14.34 -11.48
C GLY A 222 2.18 12.82 -11.45
N LEU A 223 2.66 12.21 -12.53
CA LEU A 223 2.89 10.76 -12.57
C LEU A 223 4.26 10.44 -11.96
N PRO A 224 4.39 9.35 -11.18
CA PRO A 224 5.66 8.89 -10.65
C PRO A 224 6.48 8.20 -11.75
N VAL A 225 6.89 8.95 -12.78
CA VAL A 225 7.77 8.44 -13.85
C VAL A 225 9.19 8.87 -13.52
N PRO A 226 10.15 7.94 -13.41
CA PRO A 226 11.55 8.30 -13.26
C PRO A 226 11.97 9.17 -14.45
N THR A 227 12.31 10.43 -14.19
CA THR A 227 13.00 11.25 -15.22
C THR A 227 14.44 10.77 -15.27
N GLY A 228 14.85 10.19 -16.41
CA GLY A 228 16.17 9.60 -16.62
C GLY A 228 17.34 10.59 -16.65
N THR A 229 17.25 11.69 -15.92
CA THR A 229 18.29 12.74 -15.85
C THR A 229 19.43 12.41 -14.89
N GLY A 230 19.34 11.36 -14.08
CA GLY A 230 20.39 10.99 -13.13
C GLY A 230 21.62 10.29 -13.73
N LEU A 231 21.57 9.88 -15.00
CA LEU A 231 22.71 9.20 -15.66
C LEU A 231 23.47 10.09 -16.64
N ALA A 232 22.94 11.28 -16.98
CA ALA A 232 23.59 12.16 -17.96
C ALA A 232 24.64 13.09 -17.35
N ASP A 233 24.59 13.40 -16.07
CA ASP A 233 25.52 14.34 -15.42
C ASP A 233 26.83 13.70 -14.94
N GLY A 234 26.94 12.37 -14.95
CA GLY A 234 28.17 11.66 -14.56
C GLY A 234 29.25 11.56 -15.65
N SER A 235 28.93 11.88 -16.91
CA SER A 235 29.85 11.68 -18.04
C SER A 235 30.57 12.95 -18.49
N ALA A 236 30.18 14.12 -17.99
CA ALA A 236 30.77 15.40 -18.45
C ALA A 236 31.94 15.92 -17.55
N ALA A 237 32.23 15.25 -16.45
CA ALA A 237 33.24 15.76 -15.49
C ALA A 237 34.66 15.19 -15.61
N THR A 238 34.95 14.42 -16.68
CA THR A 238 36.26 13.72 -16.76
C THR A 238 37.08 14.05 -18.05
N THR A 239 36.93 15.23 -18.65
CA THR A 239 37.74 15.55 -19.82
C THR A 239 38.35 16.96 -19.81
N GLU A 240 38.71 17.49 -18.64
CA GLU A 240 39.59 18.69 -18.61
C GLU A 240 40.54 18.64 -17.41
N GLN A 241 41.52 17.73 -17.48
CA GLN A 241 42.80 17.91 -16.77
C GLN A 241 43.87 17.10 -17.51
N GLY A 242 44.74 17.80 -18.25
CA GLY A 242 45.97 17.23 -18.74
C GLY A 242 46.45 17.78 -20.05
N ALA A 243 46.90 19.03 -20.07
CA ALA A 243 47.95 19.45 -20.97
C ALA A 243 48.97 20.28 -20.18
N PRO A 244 50.18 19.76 -19.91
CA PRO A 244 51.31 20.59 -19.50
C PRO A 244 51.96 21.16 -20.75
N ALA A 245 52.41 22.40 -20.61
CA ALA A 245 53.29 23.13 -21.53
C ALA A 245 54.72 22.56 -21.59
#